data_90d7b068f22f4f8ec8a49f09a5660d0d
#
_entry.id   90d7b068f22f4f8ec8a49f09a5660d0d
#
_cell.length_a   1.000
_cell.length_b   1.000
_cell.length_c   1.000
_cell.angle_alpha   90.00
_cell.angle_beta   90.00
_cell.angle_gamma   90.00
#
_symmetry.space_group_name_H-M   'P 1'
#
loop_
_entity.id
_entity.type
_entity.pdbx_description
1 polymer ?
#
loop_
_entity_poly.entity_id
_entity_poly.type
_entity_poly.pdbx_seq_one_letter_code
_entity_poly.pdbx_strand_id
1 'polypeptide(L)'
;MSVLTRTGRAAQPRHRRAGTDVAPAQPLVVVAGCHGGAGATTVAVLLHPAIDIGVVADWPRYAANPGFAGRPLVLVARGTVQAAALAGRMIAAARAAQVHPAGLVVVADGPLPEPRGVTQRLRLLAARTPVHRLPYATRWRYVPDPMRGEIPAPLAAAVAATRSALSTEGDTHP
;
A
#
# COMPACT_ATOMS: atom_id res chain seq x y z
N MET A 1 -72.28 -39.71 5.64
CA MET A 1 -71.12 -39.78 6.59
C MET A 1 -69.92 -39.28 5.84
N SER A 2 -69.56 -38.01 6.02
CA SER A 2 -68.37 -37.37 5.35
C SER A 2 -67.35 -37.04 6.41
N VAL A 3 -66.20 -37.58 6.25
CA VAL A 3 -65.05 -37.32 7.11
C VAL A 3 -64.20 -36.23 6.44
N LEU A 4 -64.07 -35.08 7.09
CA LEU A 4 -63.23 -33.94 6.67
C LEU A 4 -61.81 -34.19 7.17
N THR A 5 -60.90 -34.37 6.25
CA THR A 5 -59.47 -34.45 6.51
C THR A 5 -58.87 -33.04 6.53
N ARG A 6 -58.38 -32.65 7.68
CA ARG A 6 -57.71 -31.34 7.94
C ARG A 6 -56.27 -31.45 7.58
N THR A 7 -55.84 -30.89 6.46
CA THR A 7 -54.46 -30.81 6.05
C THR A 7 -53.72 -29.70 6.85
N GLY A 8 -52.81 -30.13 7.72
CA GLY A 8 -51.91 -29.26 8.46
C GLY A 8 -50.85 -28.61 7.53
N ARG A 9 -50.88 -27.29 7.51
CA ARG A 9 -49.89 -26.48 6.78
C ARG A 9 -48.61 -26.47 7.59
N ALA A 10 -47.58 -27.17 7.12
CA ALA A 10 -46.24 -27.16 7.71
C ALA A 10 -45.58 -25.75 7.55
N ALA A 11 -45.21 -25.17 8.67
CA ALA A 11 -44.48 -23.93 8.70
C ALA A 11 -43.04 -24.17 8.19
N GLN A 12 -42.65 -23.52 7.09
CA GLN A 12 -41.28 -23.52 6.59
C GLN A 12 -40.37 -22.73 7.54
N PRO A 13 -39.19 -23.25 7.92
CA PRO A 13 -38.24 -22.50 8.70
C PRO A 13 -37.69 -21.35 7.82
N ARG A 14 -37.88 -20.12 8.30
CA ARG A 14 -37.22 -18.95 7.72
C ARG A 14 -35.73 -19.08 7.92
N HIS A 15 -34.99 -19.42 6.88
CA HIS A 15 -33.53 -19.29 6.84
C HIS A 15 -33.19 -17.81 7.07
N ARG A 16 -32.75 -17.54 8.29
CA ARG A 16 -32.07 -16.30 8.64
C ARG A 16 -30.79 -16.26 7.79
N ARG A 17 -30.80 -15.45 6.72
CA ARG A 17 -29.56 -15.13 6.00
C ARG A 17 -28.62 -14.52 7.02
N ALA A 18 -27.56 -15.24 7.37
CA ALA A 18 -26.42 -14.70 8.04
C ALA A 18 -25.87 -13.59 7.11
N GLY A 19 -26.04 -12.34 7.51
CA GLY A 19 -25.32 -11.24 6.89
C GLY A 19 -23.85 -11.54 7.09
N THR A 20 -23.17 -11.89 6.02
CA THR A 20 -21.71 -11.82 5.97
C THR A 20 -21.37 -10.35 6.14
N ASP A 21 -20.95 -9.97 7.35
CA ASP A 21 -20.20 -8.74 7.58
C ASP A 21 -18.92 -8.87 6.74
N VAL A 22 -18.99 -8.47 5.49
CA VAL A 22 -17.81 -8.27 4.66
C VAL A 22 -17.13 -7.05 5.24
N ALA A 23 -16.04 -7.28 5.97
CA ALA A 23 -15.16 -6.20 6.39
C ALA A 23 -14.90 -5.29 5.16
N PRO A 24 -14.94 -3.95 5.32
CA PRO A 24 -14.75 -3.05 4.19
C PRO A 24 -13.47 -3.44 3.46
N ALA A 25 -13.61 -3.74 2.16
CA ALA A 25 -12.46 -4.12 1.35
C ALA A 25 -11.43 -3.00 1.44
N GLN A 26 -10.23 -3.31 1.92
CA GLN A 26 -9.16 -2.32 2.02
C GLN A 26 -8.92 -1.72 0.62
N PRO A 27 -8.73 -0.40 0.50
CA PRO A 27 -8.50 0.23 -0.79
C PRO A 27 -7.26 -0.38 -1.44
N LEU A 28 -7.37 -0.73 -2.71
CA LEU A 28 -6.24 -1.22 -3.49
C LEU A 28 -5.19 -0.11 -3.62
N VAL A 29 -4.01 -0.32 -3.06
CA VAL A 29 -2.90 0.63 -3.11
C VAL A 29 -2.17 0.51 -4.44
N VAL A 30 -1.86 1.63 -5.07
CA VAL A 30 -0.98 1.69 -6.24
C VAL A 30 0.44 1.98 -5.78
N VAL A 31 1.39 1.13 -6.15
CA VAL A 31 2.80 1.25 -5.76
C VAL A 31 3.65 1.56 -6.99
N ALA A 32 4.45 2.61 -6.93
CA ALA A 32 5.37 2.99 -8.00
C ALA A 32 6.79 3.19 -7.47
N GLY A 33 7.78 2.67 -8.18
CA GLY A 33 9.20 2.90 -7.87
C GLY A 33 9.68 4.27 -8.32
N CYS A 34 10.45 4.96 -7.49
CA CYS A 34 11.13 6.20 -7.90
C CYS A 34 12.31 5.94 -8.87
N HIS A 35 12.75 4.70 -8.97
CA HIS A 35 13.82 4.23 -9.87
C HIS A 35 13.77 2.70 -9.98
N GLY A 36 14.47 2.14 -10.95
CA GLY A 36 14.66 0.69 -11.04
C GLY A 36 15.36 0.14 -9.81
N GLY A 37 14.88 -0.99 -9.27
CA GLY A 37 15.42 -1.59 -8.04
C GLY A 37 15.06 -0.87 -6.74
N ALA A 38 14.07 0.02 -6.75
CA ALA A 38 13.57 0.71 -5.54
C ALA A 38 12.98 -0.25 -4.49
N GLY A 39 12.57 -1.45 -4.88
CA GLY A 39 11.88 -2.41 -4.04
C GLY A 39 10.35 -2.32 -4.13
N ALA A 40 9.82 -1.68 -5.18
CA ALA A 40 8.38 -1.49 -5.39
C ALA A 40 7.60 -2.80 -5.35
N THR A 41 8.08 -3.84 -6.05
CA THR A 41 7.43 -5.16 -6.06
C THR A 41 7.34 -5.77 -4.65
N THR A 42 8.42 -5.69 -3.87
CA THR A 42 8.42 -6.16 -2.48
C THR A 42 7.42 -5.37 -1.62
N VAL A 43 7.41 -4.05 -1.77
CA VAL A 43 6.48 -3.17 -1.04
C VAL A 43 5.03 -3.45 -1.44
N ALA A 44 4.74 -3.69 -2.72
CA ALA A 44 3.40 -4.05 -3.17
C ALA A 44 2.92 -5.36 -2.53
N VAL A 45 3.77 -6.38 -2.45
CA VAL A 45 3.42 -7.63 -1.74
C VAL A 45 3.19 -7.38 -0.25
N LEU A 46 4.03 -6.59 0.40
CA LEU A 46 3.88 -6.25 1.81
C LEU A 46 2.63 -5.41 2.10
N LEU A 47 2.21 -4.54 1.20
CA LEU A 47 1.02 -3.69 1.33
C LEU A 47 -0.26 -4.32 0.76
N HIS A 48 -0.24 -5.59 0.36
CA HIS A 48 -1.41 -6.24 -0.25
C HIS A 48 -2.73 -5.91 0.50
N PRO A 49 -3.83 -5.54 -0.21
CA PRO A 49 -3.97 -5.52 -1.66
C PRO A 49 -3.32 -4.29 -2.32
N ALA A 50 -2.34 -4.51 -3.16
CA ALA A 50 -1.60 -3.47 -3.87
C ALA A 50 -1.17 -3.91 -5.26
N ILE A 51 -0.96 -2.96 -6.18
CA ILE A 51 -0.47 -3.17 -7.54
C ILE A 51 0.87 -2.47 -7.71
N ASP A 52 1.90 -3.18 -8.15
CA ASP A 52 3.16 -2.58 -8.61
C ASP A 52 3.02 -2.16 -10.07
N ILE A 53 3.20 -0.88 -10.36
CA ILE A 53 3.13 -0.31 -11.71
C ILE A 53 4.51 0.08 -12.25
N GLY A 54 5.58 -0.32 -11.56
CA GLY A 54 6.95 0.03 -11.94
C GLY A 54 7.28 1.51 -11.74
N VAL A 55 8.13 2.06 -12.61
CA VAL A 55 8.50 3.47 -12.60
C VAL A 55 7.56 4.26 -13.54
N VAL A 56 6.89 5.27 -13.01
CA VAL A 56 5.99 6.11 -13.82
C VAL A 56 6.83 7.10 -14.64
N ALA A 57 6.84 6.93 -15.96
CA ALA A 57 7.51 7.84 -16.89
C ALA A 57 6.59 8.98 -17.38
N ASP A 58 5.29 8.77 -17.39
CA ASP A 58 4.27 9.69 -17.93
C ASP A 58 3.17 9.91 -16.89
N TRP A 59 3.29 10.97 -16.11
CA TRP A 59 2.33 11.34 -15.07
C TRP A 59 0.97 11.79 -15.59
N PRO A 60 0.85 12.59 -16.68
CA PRO A 60 -0.43 12.86 -17.30
C PRO A 60 -1.21 11.61 -17.70
N ARG A 61 -0.53 10.63 -18.31
CA ARG A 61 -1.15 9.36 -18.67
C ARG A 61 -1.58 8.56 -17.44
N TYR A 62 -0.78 8.59 -16.37
CA TYR A 62 -1.16 8.00 -15.08
C TYR A 62 -2.43 8.63 -14.54
N ALA A 63 -2.48 9.97 -14.48
CA ALA A 63 -3.61 10.72 -13.95
C ALA A 63 -4.92 10.48 -14.76
N ALA A 64 -4.80 10.27 -16.06
CA ALA A 64 -5.94 10.00 -16.94
C ALA A 64 -6.44 8.54 -16.87
N ASN A 65 -5.74 7.65 -16.14
CA ASN A 65 -6.12 6.23 -16.07
C ASN A 65 -7.22 6.01 -15.01
N PRO A 66 -8.44 5.66 -15.42
CA PRO A 66 -9.56 5.45 -14.48
C PRO A 66 -9.31 4.28 -13.52
N GLY A 67 -8.45 3.33 -13.87
CA GLY A 67 -8.06 2.21 -13.01
C GLY A 67 -7.27 2.64 -11.78
N PHE A 68 -6.74 3.86 -11.74
CA PHE A 68 -5.99 4.41 -10.60
C PHE A 68 -6.73 5.54 -9.89
N ALA A 69 -7.83 6.02 -10.44
CA ALA A 69 -8.61 7.12 -9.86
C ALA A 69 -9.07 6.77 -8.42
N GLY A 70 -8.88 7.70 -7.50
CA GLY A 70 -9.26 7.54 -6.09
C GLY A 70 -8.46 6.50 -5.31
N ARG A 71 -7.42 5.89 -5.91
CA ARG A 71 -6.56 4.92 -5.20
C ARG A 71 -5.35 5.61 -4.59
N PRO A 72 -4.96 5.27 -3.34
CA PRO A 72 -3.77 5.82 -2.75
C PRO A 72 -2.52 5.40 -3.54
N LEU A 73 -1.74 6.38 -4.00
CA LEU A 73 -0.46 6.17 -4.67
C LEU A 73 0.67 6.21 -3.65
N VAL A 74 1.46 5.17 -3.59
CA VAL A 74 2.67 5.07 -2.77
C VAL A 74 3.89 5.05 -3.67
N LEU A 75 4.80 6.00 -3.45
CA LEU A 75 6.11 6.00 -4.09
C LEU A 75 7.11 5.21 -3.26
N VAL A 76 8.03 4.50 -3.90
CA VAL A 76 9.04 3.68 -3.21
C VAL A 76 10.44 4.10 -3.66
N ALA A 77 11.33 4.31 -2.69
CA ALA A 77 12.73 4.64 -2.92
C ALA A 77 13.66 3.86 -1.98
N ARG A 78 14.91 3.65 -2.38
CA ARG A 78 15.96 3.15 -1.49
C ARG A 78 16.42 4.24 -0.53
N GLY A 79 16.94 3.85 0.64
CA GLY A 79 17.53 4.73 1.65
C GLY A 79 18.91 5.25 1.27
N THR A 80 19.12 5.70 0.03
CA THR A 80 20.36 6.29 -0.46
C THR A 80 20.16 7.76 -0.84
N VAL A 81 21.25 8.54 -0.83
CA VAL A 81 21.21 9.98 -1.19
C VAL A 81 20.69 10.19 -2.61
N GLN A 82 21.11 9.34 -3.54
CA GLN A 82 20.69 9.40 -4.93
C GLN A 82 19.18 9.07 -5.06
N ALA A 83 18.74 8.00 -4.41
CA ALA A 83 17.34 7.60 -4.45
C ALA A 83 16.41 8.63 -3.80
N ALA A 84 16.82 9.26 -2.70
CA ALA A 84 16.07 10.36 -2.09
C ALA A 84 15.96 11.59 -3.02
N ALA A 85 17.01 11.87 -3.82
CA ALA A 85 16.95 12.93 -4.83
C ALA A 85 15.98 12.57 -5.98
N LEU A 86 15.98 11.30 -6.43
CA LEU A 86 15.03 10.79 -7.42
C LEU A 86 13.60 10.87 -6.89
N ALA A 87 13.37 10.46 -5.64
CA ALA A 87 12.05 10.57 -5.01
C ALA A 87 11.52 12.01 -5.01
N GLY A 88 12.39 12.98 -4.72
CA GLY A 88 12.01 14.40 -4.78
C GLY A 88 11.56 14.85 -6.18
N ARG A 89 12.27 14.40 -7.23
CA ARG A 89 11.87 14.68 -8.63
C ARG A 89 10.55 14.00 -8.99
N MET A 90 10.36 12.76 -8.57
CA MET A 90 9.12 12.01 -8.83
C MET A 90 7.92 12.66 -8.15
N ILE A 91 8.05 13.05 -6.87
CA ILE A 91 6.98 13.77 -6.15
C ILE A 91 6.66 15.09 -6.85
N ALA A 92 7.67 15.86 -7.28
CA ALA A 92 7.45 17.12 -7.97
C ALA A 92 6.73 16.91 -9.31
N ALA A 93 7.14 15.92 -10.11
CA ALA A 93 6.53 15.59 -11.39
C ALA A 93 5.07 15.08 -11.22
N ALA A 94 4.80 14.23 -10.24
CA ALA A 94 3.46 13.77 -9.91
C ALA A 94 2.54 14.96 -9.59
N ARG A 95 2.98 15.85 -8.69
CA ARG A 95 2.21 17.03 -8.28
C ARG A 95 1.97 18.01 -9.42
N ALA A 96 2.93 18.17 -10.33
CA ALA A 96 2.74 18.99 -11.53
C ALA A 96 1.62 18.44 -12.43
N ALA A 97 1.40 17.13 -12.42
CA ALA A 97 0.29 16.46 -13.10
C ALA A 97 -0.96 16.29 -12.21
N GLN A 98 -1.06 17.05 -11.10
CA GLN A 98 -2.16 16.99 -10.13
C GLN A 98 -2.33 15.62 -9.45
N VAL A 99 -1.30 14.80 -9.46
CA VAL A 99 -1.26 13.53 -8.72
C VAL A 99 -0.57 13.76 -7.37
N HIS A 100 -1.28 13.46 -6.29
CA HIS A 100 -0.79 13.63 -4.93
C HIS A 100 -0.45 12.25 -4.33
N PRO A 101 0.84 11.88 -4.22
CA PRO A 101 1.19 10.62 -3.57
C PRO A 101 0.73 10.61 -2.11
N ALA A 102 0.04 9.55 -1.70
CA ALA A 102 -0.39 9.32 -0.33
C ALA A 102 0.79 9.00 0.59
N GLY A 103 1.94 8.59 0.04
CA GLY A 103 3.12 8.35 0.84
C GLY A 103 4.38 8.07 0.02
N LEU A 104 5.53 8.29 0.66
CA LEU A 104 6.84 7.83 0.21
C LEU A 104 7.33 6.74 1.16
N VAL A 105 7.45 5.52 0.68
CA VAL A 105 8.06 4.41 1.41
C VAL A 105 9.54 4.38 1.10
N VAL A 106 10.37 4.50 2.12
CA VAL A 106 11.83 4.41 2.02
C VAL A 106 12.29 3.06 2.56
N VAL A 107 12.82 2.23 1.67
CA VAL A 107 13.36 0.92 2.02
C VAL A 107 14.82 1.07 2.40
N ALA A 108 15.20 0.67 3.61
CA ALA A 108 16.59 0.73 4.05
C ALA A 108 17.51 -0.04 3.10
N ASP A 109 18.62 0.57 2.71
CA ASP A 109 19.57 0.00 1.74
C ASP A 109 20.49 -1.06 2.35
N GLY A 110 20.63 -1.06 3.67
CA GLY A 110 21.46 -2.00 4.43
C GLY A 110 21.13 -1.99 5.92
N PRO A 111 21.87 -2.78 6.71
CA PRO A 111 21.66 -2.88 8.17
C PRO A 111 22.21 -1.68 8.94
N LEU A 112 22.97 -0.81 8.29
CA LEU A 112 23.55 0.38 8.92
C LEU A 112 22.51 1.49 9.08
N PRO A 113 22.70 2.42 10.02
CA PRO A 113 21.86 3.59 10.18
C PRO A 113 21.73 4.41 8.88
N GLU A 114 20.60 5.06 8.71
CA GLU A 114 20.33 5.95 7.56
C GLU A 114 21.37 7.07 7.50
N PRO A 115 22.04 7.30 6.36
CA PRO A 115 23.03 8.36 6.20
C PRO A 115 22.41 9.75 6.46
N ARG A 116 23.15 10.65 7.11
CA ARG A 116 22.66 12.00 7.44
C ARG A 116 22.12 12.77 6.23
N GLY A 117 22.78 12.63 5.07
CA GLY A 117 22.31 13.28 3.83
C GLY A 117 20.96 12.74 3.32
N VAL A 118 20.65 11.47 3.58
CA VAL A 118 19.33 10.89 3.30
C VAL A 118 18.29 11.48 4.27
N THR A 119 18.58 11.42 5.59
CA THR A 119 17.69 11.95 6.62
C THR A 119 17.29 13.41 6.35
N GLN A 120 18.27 14.27 6.00
CA GLN A 120 18.00 15.68 5.68
C GLN A 120 17.06 15.84 4.49
N ARG A 121 17.32 15.10 3.40
CA ARG A 121 16.44 15.14 2.19
C ARG A 121 15.04 14.63 2.50
N LEU A 122 14.92 13.54 3.23
CA LEU A 122 13.62 12.98 3.60
C LEU A 122 12.81 13.91 4.50
N ARG A 123 13.46 14.67 5.40
CA ARG A 123 12.77 15.72 6.19
C ARG A 123 12.15 16.79 5.29
N LEU A 124 12.85 17.21 4.24
CA LEU A 124 12.31 18.18 3.28
C LEU A 124 11.15 17.60 2.47
N LEU A 125 11.20 16.32 2.12
CA LEU A 125 10.11 15.63 1.41
C LEU A 125 8.90 15.40 2.32
N ALA A 126 9.11 15.17 3.61
CA ALA A 126 8.03 14.96 4.59
C ALA A 126 7.08 16.17 4.72
N ALA A 127 7.53 17.38 4.35
CA ALA A 127 6.67 18.56 4.26
C ALA A 127 5.67 18.50 3.08
N ARG A 128 5.85 17.57 2.16
CA ARG A 128 5.06 17.47 0.92
C ARG A 128 4.29 16.16 0.79
N THR A 129 4.78 15.10 1.45
CA THR A 129 4.25 13.74 1.35
C THR A 129 4.70 12.97 2.59
N PRO A 130 3.80 12.22 3.27
CA PRO A 130 4.18 11.37 4.40
C PRO A 130 5.33 10.43 4.03
N VAL A 131 6.29 10.30 4.94
CA VAL A 131 7.47 9.43 4.71
C VAL A 131 7.47 8.28 5.69
N HIS A 132 7.37 7.06 5.16
CA HIS A 132 7.39 5.81 5.91
C HIS A 132 8.72 5.10 5.68
N ARG A 133 9.33 4.56 6.74
CA ARG A 133 10.60 3.84 6.66
C ARG A 133 10.38 2.37 6.91
N LEU A 134 10.82 1.54 5.96
CA LEU A 134 10.86 0.09 6.13
C LEU A 134 12.30 -0.33 6.49
N PRO A 135 12.49 -0.99 7.63
CA PRO A 135 13.82 -1.42 8.07
C PRO A 135 14.39 -2.50 7.16
N TYR A 136 15.70 -2.64 7.18
CA TYR A 136 16.39 -3.67 6.45
C TYR A 136 16.14 -5.06 7.07
N ALA A 137 15.66 -6.00 6.27
CA ALA A 137 15.42 -7.37 6.68
C ALA A 137 16.65 -8.25 6.41
N THR A 138 17.61 -8.26 7.30
CA THR A 138 18.88 -9.00 7.14
C THR A 138 18.67 -10.47 6.81
N ARG A 139 17.67 -11.14 7.44
CA ARG A 139 17.38 -12.56 7.20
C ARG A 139 17.00 -12.85 5.75
N TRP A 140 16.42 -11.89 5.03
CA TRP A 140 15.99 -12.07 3.65
C TRP A 140 17.14 -12.27 2.66
N ARG A 141 18.36 -11.89 3.04
CA ARG A 141 19.56 -12.18 2.23
C ARG A 141 19.93 -13.65 2.16
N TYR A 142 19.46 -14.43 3.14
CA TYR A 142 19.87 -15.83 3.32
C TYR A 142 18.77 -16.82 2.96
N VAL A 143 17.61 -16.33 2.44
CA VAL A 143 16.51 -17.18 2.03
C VAL A 143 16.24 -17.00 0.53
N PRO A 144 15.97 -18.10 -0.20
CA PRO A 144 15.72 -18.02 -1.65
C PRO A 144 14.48 -17.21 -2.00
N ASP A 145 13.43 -17.29 -1.18
CA ASP A 145 12.17 -16.58 -1.36
C ASP A 145 11.73 -15.94 -0.03
N PRO A 146 12.14 -14.69 0.21
CA PRO A 146 11.82 -14.00 1.46
C PRO A 146 10.33 -13.76 1.67
N MET A 147 9.52 -13.78 0.58
CA MET A 147 8.08 -13.54 0.67
C MET A 147 7.29 -14.77 1.12
N ARG A 148 7.88 -15.96 1.08
CA ARG A 148 7.28 -17.21 1.62
C ARG A 148 7.61 -17.46 3.09
N GLY A 149 8.51 -16.68 3.64
CA GLY A 149 8.94 -16.80 5.03
C GLY A 149 8.20 -15.87 5.99
N GLU A 150 8.53 -16.00 7.26
CA GLU A 150 8.05 -15.10 8.30
C GLU A 150 8.63 -13.69 8.07
N ILE A 151 7.76 -12.68 8.07
CA ILE A 151 8.18 -11.27 8.01
C ILE A 151 8.79 -10.89 9.35
N PRO A 152 10.05 -10.38 9.40
CA PRO A 152 10.66 -9.96 10.66
C PRO A 152 9.80 -8.95 11.41
N ALA A 153 9.66 -9.11 12.73
CA ALA A 153 8.76 -8.28 13.55
C ALA A 153 8.95 -6.76 13.37
N PRO A 154 10.17 -6.20 13.29
CA PRO A 154 10.35 -4.76 13.03
C PRO A 154 9.80 -4.32 11.68
N LEU A 155 9.94 -5.17 10.64
CA LEU A 155 9.40 -4.90 9.32
C LEU A 155 7.87 -5.01 9.31
N ALA A 156 7.32 -6.04 9.95
CA ALA A 156 5.86 -6.22 10.08
C ALA A 156 5.21 -5.02 10.78
N ALA A 157 5.80 -4.53 11.87
CA ALA A 157 5.33 -3.33 12.57
C ALA A 157 5.36 -2.08 11.68
N ALA A 158 6.45 -1.87 10.93
CA ALA A 158 6.57 -0.73 10.02
C ALA A 158 5.56 -0.81 8.86
N VAL A 159 5.30 -2.00 8.32
CA VAL A 159 4.27 -2.22 7.30
C VAL A 159 2.88 -1.95 7.85
N ALA A 160 2.57 -2.42 9.06
CA ALA A 160 1.27 -2.17 9.71
C ALA A 160 1.04 -0.66 9.94
N ALA A 161 2.05 0.07 10.43
CA ALA A 161 1.99 1.52 10.60
C ALA A 161 1.78 2.25 9.26
N THR A 162 2.47 1.82 8.20
CA THR A 162 2.30 2.38 6.85
C THR A 162 0.87 2.15 6.35
N ARG A 163 0.32 0.95 6.49
CA ARG A 163 -1.06 0.65 6.08
C ARG A 163 -2.08 1.50 6.82
N SER A 164 -1.93 1.64 8.14
CA SER A 164 -2.82 2.46 8.97
C SER A 164 -2.83 3.91 8.50
N ALA A 165 -1.67 4.49 8.23
CA ALA A 165 -1.56 5.85 7.72
C ALA A 165 -2.24 6.03 6.35
N LEU A 166 -2.06 5.08 5.43
CA LEU A 166 -2.69 5.13 4.10
C LEU A 166 -4.22 5.00 4.14
N SER A 167 -4.76 4.26 5.12
CA SER A 167 -6.22 4.11 5.29
C SER A 167 -6.87 5.40 5.80
N THR A 168 -6.17 6.17 6.63
CA THR A 168 -6.69 7.41 7.21
C THR A 168 -6.77 8.55 6.17
N GLU A 169 -5.89 8.56 5.17
CA GLU A 169 -5.90 9.59 4.13
C GLU A 169 -6.99 9.38 3.07
N GLY A 170 -7.47 8.14 2.89
CA GLY A 170 -8.56 7.82 1.97
C GLY A 170 -9.93 8.38 2.40
N ASP A 171 -10.14 8.62 3.69
CA ASP A 171 -11.41 9.12 4.24
C ASP A 171 -11.51 10.67 4.25
N THR A 172 -10.45 11.38 3.88
CA THR A 172 -10.40 12.85 4.04
C THR A 172 -10.62 13.62 2.73
N HIS A 173 -10.99 12.96 1.63
CA HIS A 173 -11.33 13.66 0.38
C HIS A 173 -12.87 13.78 0.26
N PRO A 174 -13.40 15.00 0.43
CA PRO A 174 -14.82 15.29 0.14
C PRO A 174 -15.13 15.24 -1.36
#